data_0363684e5e45574c4bc20843d9ce19a8
#
_entry.id   0363684e5e45574c4bc20843d9ce19a8
#
_cell.length_a   1.000
_cell.length_b   1.000
_cell.length_c   1.000
_cell.angle_alpha   90.00
_cell.angle_beta   90.00
_cell.angle_gamma   90.00
#
_symmetry.space_group_name_H-M   'P 1'
#
loop_
_entity.id
_entity.type
_entity.pdbx_description
1 polymer ?
#
loop_
_entity_poly.entity_id
_entity_poly.type
_entity_poly.pdbx_seq_one_letter_code
_entity_poly.pdbx_strand_id
1 'polypeptide(L)'
;MNKILYPKAKITKAQVIEYYIRVAPQILGIVKDRPIVLTRYPNGVDEKGFYEKDRPEGTPPWVKTSTFYSETAKRNVNYILVNDLDTLVWLANLAAIEIHMPLGRVDAREKPDFVLLDLDPEPPANFANAVTVAGLLKEKLDDLGLRAYPKTSGKKGLHVVIPIKREYTYNTTREFAHIIGQYIAKETDLVVSEFSDTKKPNKVFIDYTQNSHGKTMVIPYGLRATPEATVSTPLEWQEVKKELKPESLTLFTVGKRKKDPWKDILENRQKLEVK
;
A
#
# COMPACT_ATOMS: atom_id res chain seq x y z
N MET A 1 12.16 24.65 4.27
CA MET A 1 10.73 24.40 3.95
C MET A 1 10.38 24.66 2.49
N ASN A 2 11.04 25.58 1.79
CA ASN A 2 10.73 25.95 0.40
C ASN A 2 11.35 25.03 -0.66
N LYS A 3 12.07 23.97 -0.27
CA LYS A 3 12.61 22.99 -1.23
C LYS A 3 11.49 22.33 -2.01
N ILE A 4 11.56 22.35 -3.32
CA ILE A 4 10.61 21.67 -4.21
C ILE A 4 10.96 20.18 -4.21
N LEU A 5 9.98 19.33 -3.89
CA LEU A 5 10.11 17.87 -3.94
C LEU A 5 9.43 17.26 -5.18
N TYR A 6 8.42 17.92 -5.74
CA TYR A 6 7.79 17.54 -7.00
C TYR A 6 7.89 18.68 -8.01
N PRO A 7 8.93 18.70 -8.86
CA PRO A 7 9.21 19.83 -9.74
C PRO A 7 8.06 20.16 -10.71
N LYS A 8 7.47 19.14 -11.37
CA LYS A 8 6.35 19.33 -12.31
C LYS A 8 5.12 19.96 -11.63
N ALA A 9 4.75 19.45 -10.47
CA ALA A 9 3.59 19.93 -9.71
C ALA A 9 3.93 21.16 -8.84
N LYS A 10 5.20 21.61 -8.80
CA LYS A 10 5.71 22.72 -7.97
C LYS A 10 5.41 22.55 -6.48
N ILE A 11 5.37 21.29 -5.98
CA ILE A 11 5.05 20.99 -4.58
C ILE A 11 6.31 21.05 -3.75
N THR A 12 6.23 21.83 -2.67
CA THR A 12 7.32 22.04 -1.70
C THR A 12 7.31 21.00 -0.60
N LYS A 13 8.42 20.86 0.12
CA LYS A 13 8.52 20.05 1.33
C LYS A 13 7.48 20.47 2.38
N ALA A 14 7.20 21.76 2.53
CA ALA A 14 6.19 22.26 3.46
C ALA A 14 4.80 21.67 3.15
N GLN A 15 4.42 21.65 1.87
CA GLN A 15 3.13 21.11 1.44
C GLN A 15 3.04 19.58 1.63
N VAL A 16 4.15 18.85 1.47
CA VAL A 16 4.21 17.41 1.79
C VAL A 16 4.00 17.17 3.28
N ILE A 17 4.65 17.97 4.14
CA ILE A 17 4.47 17.89 5.60
C ILE A 17 3.02 18.23 5.98
N GLU A 18 2.47 19.32 5.45
CA GLU A 18 1.08 19.72 5.69
C GLU A 18 0.09 18.63 5.27
N TYR A 19 0.33 18.00 4.13
CA TYR A 19 -0.47 16.86 3.68
C TYR A 19 -0.48 15.73 4.70
N TYR A 20 0.70 15.27 5.16
CA TYR A 20 0.79 14.18 6.13
C TYR A 20 0.18 14.54 7.49
N ILE A 21 0.30 15.80 7.95
CA ILE A 21 -0.40 16.28 9.15
C ILE A 21 -1.91 16.11 8.99
N ARG A 22 -2.43 16.49 7.82
CA ARG A 22 -3.87 16.45 7.54
C ARG A 22 -4.43 15.02 7.48
N VAL A 23 -3.70 14.08 6.89
CA VAL A 23 -4.14 12.68 6.73
C VAL A 23 -3.64 11.75 7.84
N ALA A 24 -2.88 12.24 8.80
CA ALA A 24 -2.38 11.44 9.91
C ALA A 24 -3.47 10.68 10.69
N PRO A 25 -4.65 11.26 11.00
CA PRO A 25 -5.71 10.53 11.70
C PRO A 25 -6.14 9.25 10.97
N GLN A 26 -6.14 9.24 9.63
CA GLN A 26 -6.50 8.07 8.81
C GLN A 26 -5.35 7.05 8.70
N ILE A 27 -4.10 7.49 8.82
CA ILE A 27 -2.91 6.65 8.63
C ILE A 27 -2.51 5.94 9.93
N LEU A 28 -2.42 6.68 11.05
CA LEU A 28 -1.69 6.25 12.24
C LEU A 28 -2.18 4.93 12.82
N GLY A 29 -3.49 4.70 12.88
CA GLY A 29 -4.04 3.43 13.37
C GLY A 29 -3.65 2.23 12.53
N ILE A 30 -3.56 2.41 11.21
CA ILE A 30 -3.25 1.34 10.25
C ILE A 30 -1.75 1.00 10.31
N VAL A 31 -0.88 2.00 10.33
CA VAL A 31 0.59 1.81 10.29
C VAL A 31 1.21 1.50 11.64
N LYS A 32 0.47 1.69 12.73
CA LYS A 32 0.95 1.48 14.11
C LYS A 32 1.62 0.11 14.28
N ASP A 33 2.79 0.13 14.91
CA ASP A 33 3.59 -1.07 15.22
C ASP A 33 3.98 -1.92 14.00
N ARG A 34 4.10 -1.29 12.81
CA ARG A 34 4.63 -1.96 11.62
C ARG A 34 6.04 -1.47 11.30
N PRO A 35 6.98 -2.39 10.99
CA PRO A 35 8.34 -2.03 10.59
C PRO A 35 8.32 -1.39 9.19
N ILE A 36 8.44 -0.06 9.15
CA ILE A 36 8.31 0.74 7.94
C ILE A 36 9.58 0.68 7.10
N VAL A 37 9.38 0.73 5.78
CA VAL A 37 10.43 0.87 4.79
C VAL A 37 10.18 2.13 3.98
N LEU A 38 11.25 2.86 3.65
CA LEU A 38 11.18 4.16 3.03
C LEU A 38 11.78 4.13 1.62
N THR A 39 11.22 4.94 0.71
CA THR A 39 11.97 5.44 -0.43
C THR A 39 12.05 6.96 -0.32
N ARG A 40 13.28 7.47 -0.19
CA ARG A 40 13.54 8.88 0.04
C ARG A 40 14.00 9.58 -1.23
N TYR A 41 13.57 10.82 -1.40
CA TYR A 41 13.88 11.68 -2.55
C TYR A 41 14.36 13.05 -2.06
N PRO A 42 15.52 13.14 -1.39
CA PRO A 42 15.96 14.40 -0.79
C PRO A 42 16.18 15.53 -1.82
N ASN A 43 16.40 15.18 -3.09
CA ASN A 43 16.61 16.16 -4.18
C ASN A 43 15.39 16.32 -5.09
N GLY A 44 14.23 15.74 -4.71
CA GLY A 44 13.01 15.75 -5.48
C GLY A 44 12.80 14.46 -6.28
N VAL A 45 11.55 14.24 -6.73
CA VAL A 45 11.15 12.95 -7.34
C VAL A 45 11.69 12.74 -8.75
N ASP A 46 12.17 13.78 -9.41
CA ASP A 46 12.81 13.68 -10.74
C ASP A 46 14.26 13.16 -10.63
N GLU A 47 14.83 13.20 -9.43
CA GLU A 47 16.15 12.66 -9.13
C GLU A 47 16.06 11.23 -8.59
N LYS A 48 17.20 10.53 -8.59
CA LYS A 48 17.26 9.16 -8.09
C LYS A 48 16.96 9.10 -6.59
N GLY A 49 15.86 8.44 -6.24
CA GLY A 49 15.56 8.08 -4.84
C GLY A 49 16.39 6.88 -4.38
N PHE A 50 16.42 6.68 -3.08
CA PHE A 50 17.06 5.51 -2.48
C PHE A 50 16.12 4.82 -1.47
N TYR A 51 16.25 3.49 -1.47
CA TYR A 51 15.48 2.61 -0.59
C TYR A 51 16.19 2.48 0.76
N GLU A 52 15.46 2.63 1.85
CA GLU A 52 16.01 2.63 3.20
C GLU A 52 15.14 1.79 4.14
N LYS A 53 15.72 0.71 4.66
CA LYS A 53 15.08 -0.16 5.67
C LYS A 53 15.53 0.19 7.08
N ASP A 54 16.80 0.52 7.23
CA ASP A 54 17.39 0.87 8.52
C ASP A 54 17.02 2.30 8.90
N ARG A 55 16.89 2.56 10.18
CA ARG A 55 16.69 3.93 10.67
C ARG A 55 17.82 4.83 10.16
N PRO A 56 17.50 6.03 9.61
CA PRO A 56 18.51 6.98 9.21
C PRO A 56 19.46 7.34 10.34
N GLU A 57 20.70 7.68 10.00
CA GLU A 57 21.62 8.29 10.95
C GLU A 57 21.01 9.60 11.50
N GLY A 58 21.23 9.88 12.78
CA GLY A 58 20.63 11.03 13.45
C GLY A 58 19.14 10.89 13.76
N THR A 59 18.58 9.67 13.71
CA THR A 59 17.20 9.41 14.14
C THR A 59 17.00 9.90 15.58
N PRO A 60 16.02 10.78 15.84
CA PRO A 60 15.75 11.30 17.18
C PRO A 60 15.41 10.18 18.17
N PRO A 61 15.78 10.30 19.46
CA PRO A 61 15.58 9.27 20.47
C PRO A 61 14.09 8.97 20.76
N TRP A 62 13.20 9.89 20.43
CA TRP A 62 11.76 9.72 20.59
C TRP A 62 11.11 8.89 19.46
N VAL A 63 11.79 8.69 18.32
CA VAL A 63 11.31 7.83 17.24
C VAL A 63 11.41 6.37 17.67
N LYS A 64 10.27 5.68 17.75
CA LYS A 64 10.24 4.27 18.08
C LYS A 64 10.83 3.42 16.97
N THR A 65 11.63 2.43 17.35
CA THR A 65 12.23 1.47 16.43
C THR A 65 12.03 0.04 16.91
N SER A 66 12.18 -0.92 16.00
CA SER A 66 12.23 -2.33 16.32
C SER A 66 13.31 -3.03 15.50
N THR A 67 14.12 -3.85 16.14
CA THR A 67 15.28 -4.49 15.52
C THR A 67 14.97 -5.93 15.14
N PHE A 68 15.24 -6.27 13.87
CA PHE A 68 15.09 -7.62 13.36
C PHE A 68 16.22 -8.00 12.41
N TYR A 69 16.54 -9.30 12.36
CA TYR A 69 17.41 -9.83 11.34
C TYR A 69 16.72 -9.74 9.96
N SER A 70 17.41 -9.20 9.00
CA SER A 70 16.97 -9.09 7.60
C SER A 70 17.74 -10.08 6.73
N GLU A 71 17.04 -11.07 6.18
CA GLU A 71 17.64 -12.08 5.29
C GLU A 71 18.27 -11.43 4.03
N THR A 72 17.64 -10.37 3.52
CA THR A 72 18.14 -9.66 2.33
C THR A 72 19.36 -8.79 2.63
N ALA A 73 19.44 -8.20 3.83
CA ALA A 73 20.56 -7.37 4.26
C ALA A 73 21.66 -8.18 4.97
N LYS A 74 21.41 -9.46 5.32
CA LYS A 74 22.33 -10.35 6.07
C LYS A 74 22.81 -9.75 7.40
N ARG A 75 21.98 -8.92 8.04
CA ARG A 75 22.27 -8.25 9.33
C ARG A 75 21.02 -7.84 10.06
N ASN A 76 21.16 -7.45 11.32
CA ASN A 76 20.11 -6.77 12.05
C ASN A 76 19.84 -5.39 11.44
N VAL A 77 18.56 -5.05 11.31
CA VAL A 77 18.05 -3.77 10.80
C VAL A 77 17.14 -3.16 11.86
N ASN A 78 17.31 -1.87 12.12
CA ASN A 78 16.48 -1.12 13.05
C ASN A 78 15.38 -0.41 12.26
N TYR A 79 14.22 -1.02 12.18
CA TYR A 79 13.09 -0.45 11.46
C TYR A 79 12.41 0.65 12.28
N ILE A 80 12.00 1.73 11.61
CA ILE A 80 11.16 2.78 12.21
C ILE A 80 9.73 2.25 12.38
N LEU A 81 9.08 2.65 13.50
CA LEU A 81 7.66 2.45 13.77
C LEU A 81 6.97 3.82 13.77
N VAL A 82 6.04 4.04 12.84
CA VAL A 82 5.26 5.28 12.76
C VAL A 82 4.04 5.16 13.68
N ASN A 83 4.23 5.48 14.96
CA ASN A 83 3.20 5.34 15.99
C ASN A 83 2.54 6.67 16.38
N ASP A 84 3.08 7.78 15.90
CA ASP A 84 2.65 9.14 16.26
C ASP A 84 2.84 10.11 15.09
N LEU A 85 2.23 11.28 15.23
CA LEU A 85 2.30 12.36 14.26
C LEU A 85 3.72 12.89 14.08
N ASP A 86 4.47 13.02 15.18
CA ASP A 86 5.82 13.60 15.15
C ASP A 86 6.76 12.76 14.30
N THR A 87 6.68 11.43 14.43
CA THR A 87 7.43 10.49 13.58
C THR A 87 7.03 10.62 12.11
N LEU A 88 5.74 10.72 11.80
CA LEU A 88 5.25 10.87 10.41
C LEU A 88 5.74 12.19 9.79
N VAL A 89 5.66 13.29 10.54
CA VAL A 89 6.15 14.62 10.14
C VAL A 89 7.66 14.62 9.94
N TRP A 90 8.39 13.98 10.85
CA TRP A 90 9.85 13.85 10.73
C TRP A 90 10.24 13.08 9.45
N LEU A 91 9.56 11.97 9.13
CA LEU A 91 9.78 11.23 7.88
C LEU A 91 9.49 12.10 6.64
N ALA A 92 8.40 12.86 6.66
CA ALA A 92 8.09 13.81 5.59
C ALA A 92 9.19 14.86 5.41
N ASN A 93 9.75 15.38 6.53
CA ASN A 93 10.88 16.32 6.50
C ASN A 93 12.16 15.69 5.93
N LEU A 94 12.36 14.38 6.09
CA LEU A 94 13.45 13.62 5.46
C LEU A 94 13.22 13.35 3.97
N ALA A 95 12.12 13.86 3.39
CA ALA A 95 11.67 13.55 2.04
C ALA A 95 11.45 12.04 1.81
N ALA A 96 10.96 11.32 2.83
CA ALA A 96 10.45 9.98 2.70
C ALA A 96 9.11 10.02 1.97
N ILE A 97 9.18 10.06 0.63
CA ILE A 97 8.01 10.22 -0.23
C ILE A 97 7.18 8.94 -0.24
N GLU A 98 7.81 7.79 -0.49
CA GLU A 98 7.10 6.53 -0.44
C GLU A 98 7.37 5.84 0.89
N ILE A 99 6.32 5.67 1.67
CA ILE A 99 6.33 4.95 2.95
C ILE A 99 5.62 3.61 2.73
N HIS A 100 6.32 2.52 3.02
CA HIS A 100 5.82 1.16 2.81
C HIS A 100 5.71 0.42 4.13
N MET A 101 4.66 -0.38 4.29
CA MET A 101 4.41 -1.19 5.47
C MET A 101 4.27 -2.67 5.11
N PRO A 102 4.72 -3.62 5.95
CA PRO A 102 4.38 -5.03 5.84
C PRO A 102 2.93 -5.27 6.27
N LEU A 103 2.42 -6.44 5.95
CA LEU A 103 1.06 -6.86 6.34
C LEU A 103 0.97 -7.30 7.81
N GLY A 104 2.11 -7.56 8.48
CA GLY A 104 2.18 -7.92 9.90
C GLY A 104 2.72 -6.79 10.78
N ARG A 105 2.56 -6.93 12.09
CA ARG A 105 3.03 -6.00 13.12
C ARG A 105 4.17 -6.62 13.94
N VAL A 106 4.92 -5.78 14.65
CA VAL A 106 6.12 -6.22 15.41
C VAL A 106 5.83 -7.23 16.52
N ASP A 107 4.66 -7.18 17.12
CA ASP A 107 4.25 -8.06 18.21
C ASP A 107 3.87 -9.49 17.76
N ALA A 108 3.57 -9.70 16.47
CA ALA A 108 3.37 -11.02 15.85
C ALA A 108 3.70 -10.96 14.35
N ARG A 109 4.98 -10.82 14.04
CA ARG A 109 5.50 -10.59 12.69
C ARG A 109 5.10 -11.65 11.67
N GLU A 110 4.98 -12.89 12.09
CA GLU A 110 4.63 -14.02 11.22
C GLU A 110 3.12 -14.16 10.98
N LYS A 111 2.32 -13.30 11.61
CA LYS A 111 0.85 -13.32 11.51
C LYS A 111 0.34 -12.01 10.95
N PRO A 112 0.13 -11.91 9.62
CA PRO A 112 -0.44 -10.72 8.99
C PRO A 112 -1.86 -10.47 9.49
N ASP A 113 -2.28 -9.20 9.50
CA ASP A 113 -3.64 -8.78 9.78
C ASP A 113 -4.38 -8.29 8.53
N PHE A 114 -3.74 -8.44 7.37
CA PHE A 114 -4.32 -8.18 6.05
C PHE A 114 -3.95 -9.29 5.06
N VAL A 115 -4.85 -9.56 4.10
CA VAL A 115 -4.52 -10.17 2.81
C VAL A 115 -4.55 -9.06 1.77
N LEU A 116 -3.59 -9.06 0.87
CA LEU A 116 -3.48 -8.12 -0.24
C LEU A 116 -3.68 -8.84 -1.58
N LEU A 117 -4.67 -8.42 -2.35
CA LEU A 117 -4.82 -8.75 -3.75
C LEU A 117 -4.35 -7.53 -4.55
N ASP A 118 -3.14 -7.60 -5.07
CA ASP A 118 -2.49 -6.51 -5.81
C ASP A 118 -2.73 -6.70 -7.31
N LEU A 119 -3.45 -5.76 -7.93
CA LEU A 119 -3.89 -5.82 -9.31
C LEU A 119 -2.95 -4.99 -10.19
N ASP A 120 -2.04 -5.67 -10.88
CA ASP A 120 -1.04 -5.05 -11.75
C ASP A 120 -1.40 -5.25 -13.23
N PRO A 121 -1.93 -4.21 -13.92
CA PRO A 121 -2.17 -4.26 -15.34
C PRO A 121 -0.86 -4.17 -16.14
N GLU A 122 -0.65 -5.12 -17.07
CA GLU A 122 0.48 -5.11 -17.99
C GLU A 122 0.04 -4.52 -19.36
N PRO A 123 0.75 -3.52 -19.86
CA PRO A 123 0.36 -2.84 -21.10
C PRO A 123 0.09 -3.82 -22.27
N PRO A 124 -0.91 -3.52 -23.13
CA PRO A 124 -1.76 -2.30 -23.15
C PRO A 124 -2.91 -2.28 -22.11
N ALA A 125 -3.04 -3.31 -21.24
CA ALA A 125 -3.99 -3.23 -20.13
C ALA A 125 -3.62 -2.03 -19.22
N ASN A 126 -4.63 -1.42 -18.63
CA ASN A 126 -4.53 -0.19 -17.88
C ASN A 126 -5.41 -0.22 -16.61
N PHE A 127 -5.56 0.91 -15.94
CA PHE A 127 -6.36 1.01 -14.73
C PHE A 127 -7.81 0.55 -14.91
N ALA A 128 -8.44 0.83 -16.06
CA ALA A 128 -9.82 0.38 -16.32
C ALA A 128 -9.95 -1.14 -16.35
N ASN A 129 -8.89 -1.85 -16.79
CA ASN A 129 -8.83 -3.31 -16.74
C ASN A 129 -8.70 -3.80 -15.28
N ALA A 130 -7.86 -3.15 -14.48
CA ALA A 130 -7.77 -3.45 -13.04
C ALA A 130 -9.10 -3.21 -12.30
N VAL A 131 -9.85 -2.17 -12.67
CA VAL A 131 -11.22 -1.92 -12.15
C VAL A 131 -12.17 -3.06 -12.50
N THR A 132 -12.13 -3.57 -13.75
CA THR A 132 -12.96 -4.73 -14.15
C THR A 132 -12.64 -5.95 -13.28
N VAL A 133 -11.36 -6.24 -13.07
CA VAL A 133 -10.91 -7.37 -12.22
C VAL A 133 -11.30 -7.15 -10.75
N ALA A 134 -11.18 -5.91 -10.25
CA ALA A 134 -11.61 -5.57 -8.89
C ALA A 134 -13.12 -5.83 -8.67
N GLY A 135 -13.95 -5.60 -9.70
CA GLY A 135 -15.39 -5.93 -9.67
C GLY A 135 -15.62 -7.44 -9.49
N LEU A 136 -14.95 -8.27 -10.30
CA LEU A 136 -15.03 -9.73 -10.16
C LEU A 136 -14.55 -10.22 -8.80
N LEU A 137 -13.46 -9.63 -8.29
CA LEU A 137 -12.96 -9.93 -6.95
C LEU A 137 -13.99 -9.56 -5.87
N LYS A 138 -14.65 -8.38 -6.02
CA LYS A 138 -15.67 -7.96 -5.06
C LYS A 138 -16.82 -8.95 -5.01
N GLU A 139 -17.38 -9.34 -6.15
CA GLU A 139 -18.46 -10.32 -6.25
C GLU A 139 -18.04 -11.64 -5.58
N LYS A 140 -16.85 -12.15 -5.91
CA LYS A 140 -16.37 -13.41 -5.32
C LYS A 140 -16.14 -13.31 -3.83
N LEU A 141 -15.59 -12.21 -3.32
CA LEU A 141 -15.36 -12.01 -1.90
C LEU A 141 -16.68 -11.84 -1.13
N ASP A 142 -17.67 -11.16 -1.72
CA ASP A 142 -19.02 -11.05 -1.15
C ASP A 142 -19.69 -12.44 -1.04
N ASP A 143 -19.59 -13.30 -2.06
CA ASP A 143 -20.09 -14.68 -2.04
C ASP A 143 -19.45 -15.51 -0.91
N LEU A 144 -18.20 -15.25 -0.60
CA LEU A 144 -17.47 -15.86 0.53
C LEU A 144 -17.79 -15.20 1.87
N GLY A 145 -18.62 -14.14 1.89
CA GLY A 145 -18.93 -13.37 3.09
C GLY A 145 -17.77 -12.53 3.60
N LEU A 146 -16.78 -12.22 2.76
CA LEU A 146 -15.57 -11.49 3.11
C LEU A 146 -15.68 -10.02 2.70
N ARG A 147 -15.60 -9.13 3.69
CA ARG A 147 -15.49 -7.69 3.45
C ARG A 147 -14.08 -7.32 2.99
N ALA A 148 -14.00 -6.58 1.89
CA ALA A 148 -12.75 -6.11 1.33
C ALA A 148 -12.76 -4.60 1.07
N TYR A 149 -11.58 -3.99 1.06
CA TYR A 149 -11.37 -2.56 1.02
C TYR A 149 -10.45 -2.20 -0.15
N PRO A 150 -10.96 -1.49 -1.17
CA PRO A 150 -10.15 -1.09 -2.30
C PRO A 150 -9.34 0.17 -2.01
N LYS A 151 -8.17 0.28 -2.66
CA LYS A 151 -7.41 1.53 -2.78
C LYS A 151 -6.64 1.54 -4.09
N THR A 152 -6.31 2.73 -4.62
CA THR A 152 -5.35 2.80 -5.72
C THR A 152 -3.94 2.45 -5.23
N SER A 153 -3.11 1.90 -6.11
CA SER A 153 -1.67 1.78 -5.81
C SER A 153 -0.96 3.13 -5.80
N GLY A 154 -1.65 4.18 -6.29
CA GLY A 154 -1.12 5.51 -6.55
C GLY A 154 -0.24 5.58 -7.80
N LYS A 155 -0.18 4.50 -8.58
CA LYS A 155 0.40 4.41 -9.92
C LYS A 155 -0.63 3.80 -10.88
N LYS A 156 -0.31 2.70 -11.55
CA LYS A 156 -1.16 2.08 -12.59
C LYS A 156 -2.16 1.05 -12.06
N GLY A 157 -1.99 0.53 -10.85
CA GLY A 157 -2.73 -0.61 -10.31
C GLY A 157 -3.73 -0.25 -9.22
N LEU A 158 -4.41 -1.29 -8.73
CA LEU A 158 -5.40 -1.22 -7.67
C LEU A 158 -5.14 -2.34 -6.65
N HIS A 159 -5.28 -2.05 -5.39
CA HIS A 159 -5.16 -3.00 -4.29
C HIS A 159 -6.55 -3.30 -3.72
N VAL A 160 -6.85 -4.55 -3.48
CA VAL A 160 -8.00 -4.99 -2.70
C VAL A 160 -7.47 -5.63 -1.42
N VAL A 161 -7.81 -5.05 -0.26
CA VAL A 161 -7.28 -5.45 1.04
C VAL A 161 -8.39 -6.08 1.87
N ILE A 162 -8.13 -7.26 2.40
CA ILE A 162 -9.06 -8.01 3.27
C ILE A 162 -8.48 -7.98 4.69
N PRO A 163 -9.15 -7.31 5.65
CA PRO A 163 -8.73 -7.34 7.04
C PRO A 163 -9.04 -8.71 7.66
N ILE A 164 -8.05 -9.31 8.30
CA ILE A 164 -8.15 -10.67 8.87
C ILE A 164 -7.73 -10.72 10.33
N LYS A 165 -8.23 -11.70 11.07
CA LYS A 165 -7.71 -12.03 12.38
C LYS A 165 -6.28 -12.55 12.27
N ARG A 166 -5.43 -12.19 13.22
CA ARG A 166 -4.01 -12.56 13.27
C ARG A 166 -3.80 -14.01 13.72
N GLU A 167 -4.48 -14.93 13.06
CA GLU A 167 -4.46 -16.38 13.35
C GLU A 167 -3.67 -17.14 12.27
N TYR A 168 -3.49 -16.54 11.08
CA TYR A 168 -2.92 -17.16 9.88
C TYR A 168 -1.45 -16.79 9.69
N THR A 169 -0.69 -17.68 9.04
CA THR A 169 0.67 -17.40 8.60
C THR A 169 0.69 -16.70 7.24
N TYR A 170 1.84 -16.12 6.87
CA TYR A 170 2.03 -15.59 5.51
C TYR A 170 1.85 -16.64 4.42
N ASN A 171 2.23 -17.90 4.67
CA ASN A 171 2.02 -18.97 3.70
C ASN A 171 0.52 -19.21 3.47
N THR A 172 -0.27 -19.26 4.54
CA THR A 172 -1.72 -19.44 4.45
C THR A 172 -2.38 -18.27 3.70
N THR A 173 -2.01 -17.03 4.02
CA THR A 173 -2.59 -15.85 3.34
C THR A 173 -2.16 -15.73 1.88
N ARG A 174 -0.93 -16.13 1.57
CA ARG A 174 -0.42 -16.19 0.20
C ARG A 174 -1.16 -17.25 -0.62
N GLU A 175 -1.34 -18.44 -0.07
CA GLU A 175 -2.10 -19.52 -0.71
C GLU A 175 -3.55 -19.12 -0.95
N PHE A 176 -4.21 -18.51 0.04
CA PHE A 176 -5.55 -17.96 -0.11
C PHE A 176 -5.62 -16.96 -1.27
N ALA A 177 -4.71 -15.97 -1.30
CA ALA A 177 -4.67 -14.97 -2.37
C ALA A 177 -4.43 -15.61 -3.76
N HIS A 178 -3.60 -16.65 -3.84
CA HIS A 178 -3.33 -17.39 -5.07
C HIS A 178 -4.57 -18.15 -5.55
N ILE A 179 -5.25 -18.87 -4.65
CA ILE A 179 -6.50 -19.60 -4.98
C ILE A 179 -7.56 -18.62 -5.51
N ILE A 180 -7.76 -17.49 -4.88
CA ILE A 180 -8.67 -16.45 -5.37
C ILE A 180 -8.24 -15.95 -6.76
N GLY A 181 -6.95 -15.68 -6.96
CA GLY A 181 -6.41 -15.28 -8.26
C GLY A 181 -6.67 -16.32 -9.36
N GLN A 182 -6.44 -17.61 -9.05
CA GLN A 182 -6.70 -18.72 -9.98
C GLN A 182 -8.20 -18.86 -10.30
N TYR A 183 -9.07 -18.63 -9.31
CA TYR A 183 -10.50 -18.65 -9.53
C TYR A 183 -10.90 -17.55 -10.53
N ILE A 184 -10.48 -16.31 -10.30
CA ILE A 184 -10.78 -15.19 -11.21
C ILE A 184 -10.19 -15.41 -12.60
N ALA A 185 -9.00 -16.02 -12.71
CA ALA A 185 -8.38 -16.33 -14.01
C ALA A 185 -9.17 -17.35 -14.84
N LYS A 186 -10.01 -18.18 -14.21
CA LYS A 186 -10.95 -19.08 -14.92
C LYS A 186 -12.20 -18.37 -15.41
N GLU A 187 -12.61 -17.29 -14.75
CA GLU A 187 -13.80 -16.51 -15.10
C GLU A 187 -13.56 -15.52 -16.25
N THR A 188 -12.29 -15.14 -16.49
CA THR A 188 -11.95 -14.16 -17.52
C THR A 188 -10.55 -14.33 -18.09
N ASP A 189 -10.42 -14.19 -19.39
CA ASP A 189 -9.12 -14.15 -20.08
C ASP A 189 -8.30 -12.90 -19.76
N LEU A 190 -8.88 -11.92 -19.06
CA LEU A 190 -8.17 -10.68 -18.68
C LEU A 190 -7.12 -10.90 -17.59
N VAL A 191 -7.24 -11.97 -16.79
CA VAL A 191 -6.44 -12.21 -15.60
C VAL A 191 -5.39 -13.28 -15.82
N VAL A 192 -4.22 -13.06 -15.21
CA VAL A 192 -3.20 -14.10 -14.95
C VAL A 192 -2.91 -14.16 -13.45
N SER A 193 -2.73 -15.36 -12.94
CA SER A 193 -2.47 -15.64 -11.52
C SER A 193 -1.11 -16.30 -11.28
N GLU A 194 -0.39 -16.67 -12.33
CA GLU A 194 0.91 -17.31 -12.21
C GLU A 194 2.04 -16.30 -12.40
N PHE A 195 3.06 -16.39 -11.53
CA PHE A 195 4.20 -15.47 -11.57
C PHE A 195 4.96 -15.51 -12.91
N SER A 196 5.02 -16.67 -13.56
CA SER A 196 5.59 -16.83 -14.91
C SER A 196 4.90 -15.98 -15.98
N ASP A 197 3.65 -15.60 -15.73
CA ASP A 197 2.77 -14.93 -16.69
C ASP A 197 2.64 -13.41 -16.45
N THR A 198 3.35 -12.86 -15.48
CA THR A 198 3.26 -11.45 -15.08
C THR A 198 3.48 -10.46 -16.21
N LYS A 199 4.26 -10.83 -17.23
CA LYS A 199 4.56 -9.99 -18.39
C LYS A 199 3.71 -10.32 -19.62
N LYS A 200 2.67 -11.12 -19.49
CA LYS A 200 1.74 -11.35 -20.61
C LYS A 200 1.01 -10.04 -20.93
N PRO A 201 1.12 -9.53 -22.17
CA PRO A 201 0.54 -8.26 -22.55
C PRO A 201 -0.99 -8.30 -22.44
N ASN A 202 -1.60 -7.16 -22.17
CA ASN A 202 -3.04 -6.99 -22.06
C ASN A 202 -3.71 -7.84 -20.97
N LYS A 203 -2.96 -8.16 -19.91
CA LYS A 203 -3.45 -8.92 -18.76
C LYS A 203 -3.34 -8.08 -17.48
N VAL A 204 -4.11 -8.47 -16.49
CA VAL A 204 -3.98 -7.99 -15.11
C VAL A 204 -3.43 -9.15 -14.28
N PHE A 205 -2.27 -8.96 -13.70
CA PHE A 205 -1.71 -9.92 -12.77
C PHE A 205 -2.28 -9.67 -11.37
N ILE A 206 -2.84 -10.71 -10.76
CA ILE A 206 -3.22 -10.68 -9.34
C ILE A 206 -2.02 -11.19 -8.57
N ASP A 207 -1.18 -10.25 -8.07
CA ASP A 207 0.08 -10.59 -7.38
C ASP A 207 -0.17 -11.09 -5.96
N TYR A 208 -0.34 -12.40 -5.84
CA TYR A 208 -0.45 -13.11 -4.57
C TYR A 208 0.87 -13.12 -3.77
N THR A 209 2.01 -12.91 -4.44
CA THR A 209 3.34 -12.96 -3.81
C THR A 209 3.57 -11.80 -2.84
N GLN A 210 2.78 -10.72 -2.95
CA GLN A 210 2.78 -9.62 -1.98
C GLN A 210 2.36 -10.07 -0.56
N ASN A 211 1.72 -11.24 -0.43
CA ASN A 211 1.41 -11.87 0.86
C ASN A 211 2.56 -12.73 1.39
N SER A 212 3.80 -12.51 0.96
CA SER A 212 4.97 -13.21 1.49
C SER A 212 5.63 -12.41 2.61
N HIS A 213 6.25 -13.11 3.57
CA HIS A 213 7.02 -12.47 4.62
C HIS A 213 8.10 -11.55 4.03
N GLY A 214 8.25 -10.34 4.58
CA GLY A 214 9.22 -9.35 4.11
C GLY A 214 8.77 -8.50 2.91
N LYS A 215 7.62 -8.80 2.30
CA LYS A 215 6.98 -7.91 1.32
C LYS A 215 6.26 -6.77 2.00
N THR A 216 6.14 -5.66 1.28
CA THR A 216 5.51 -4.44 1.80
C THR A 216 4.61 -3.81 0.76
N MET A 217 3.54 -3.15 1.20
CA MET A 217 2.71 -2.28 0.36
C MET A 217 2.89 -0.82 0.76
N VAL A 218 2.66 0.10 -0.18
CA VAL A 218 2.58 1.52 0.16
C VAL A 218 1.43 1.74 1.14
N ILE A 219 1.66 2.56 2.16
CA ILE A 219 0.64 2.87 3.17
C ILE A 219 -0.62 3.50 2.52
N PRO A 220 -1.82 3.28 3.08
CA PRO A 220 -2.99 4.06 2.68
C PRO A 220 -2.70 5.55 2.90
N TYR A 221 -3.18 6.38 1.99
CA TYR A 221 -2.86 7.81 1.92
C TYR A 221 -1.37 8.13 1.70
N GLY A 222 -0.53 7.15 1.39
CA GLY A 222 0.89 7.34 1.11
C GLY A 222 1.12 8.01 -0.26
N LEU A 223 2.03 8.98 -0.28
CA LEU A 223 2.47 9.63 -1.51
C LEU A 223 3.26 8.67 -2.40
N ARG A 224 3.24 8.94 -3.70
CA ARG A 224 4.06 8.26 -4.70
C ARG A 224 4.99 9.26 -5.37
N ALA A 225 6.16 8.77 -5.78
CA ALA A 225 7.13 9.55 -6.54
C ALA A 225 6.71 9.60 -8.03
N THR A 226 5.53 10.19 -8.28
CA THR A 226 5.00 10.48 -9.61
C THR A 226 5.05 12.00 -9.84
N PRO A 227 5.14 12.46 -11.09
CA PRO A 227 5.23 13.90 -11.37
C PRO A 227 4.06 14.73 -10.79
N GLU A 228 2.88 14.11 -10.64
CA GLU A 228 1.65 14.72 -10.15
C GLU A 228 1.47 14.62 -8.62
N ALA A 229 2.41 13.98 -7.91
CA ALA A 229 2.29 13.66 -6.47
C ALA A 229 1.03 12.87 -6.16
N THR A 230 0.82 11.77 -6.87
CA THR A 230 -0.33 10.89 -6.65
C THR A 230 -0.27 10.21 -5.30
N VAL A 231 -1.43 9.79 -4.84
CA VAL A 231 -1.64 9.16 -3.54
C VAL A 231 -2.16 7.75 -3.72
N SER A 232 -1.65 6.82 -2.93
CA SER A 232 -2.26 5.51 -2.75
C SER A 232 -3.55 5.65 -1.93
N THR A 233 -4.65 5.87 -2.63
CA THR A 233 -5.89 6.41 -2.08
C THR A 233 -6.91 5.33 -1.75
N PRO A 234 -7.31 5.18 -0.46
CA PRO A 234 -8.48 4.41 -0.08
C PRO A 234 -9.75 4.88 -0.81
N LEU A 235 -10.57 3.93 -1.25
CA LEU A 235 -11.78 4.17 -2.04
C LEU A 235 -12.98 3.45 -1.40
N GLU A 236 -14.16 4.07 -1.53
CA GLU A 236 -15.40 3.32 -1.45
C GLU A 236 -15.57 2.46 -2.71
N TRP A 237 -16.24 1.32 -2.63
CA TRP A 237 -16.47 0.47 -3.81
C TRP A 237 -17.20 1.20 -4.95
N GLN A 238 -18.08 2.16 -4.61
CA GLN A 238 -18.78 3.00 -5.60
C GLN A 238 -17.86 3.97 -6.35
N GLU A 239 -16.66 4.22 -5.81
CA GLU A 239 -15.65 5.06 -6.47
C GLU A 239 -14.75 4.24 -7.43
N VAL A 240 -14.76 2.91 -7.33
CA VAL A 240 -14.00 2.01 -8.20
C VAL A 240 -14.70 1.90 -9.55
N LYS A 241 -14.43 2.88 -10.43
CA LYS A 241 -15.04 3.03 -11.75
C LYS A 241 -13.98 3.16 -12.83
N LYS A 242 -14.31 2.72 -14.06
CA LYS A 242 -13.39 2.80 -15.22
C LYS A 242 -12.98 4.24 -15.56
N GLU A 243 -13.83 5.21 -15.23
CA GLU A 243 -13.62 6.63 -15.45
C GLU A 243 -12.71 7.28 -14.39
N LEU A 244 -12.46 6.58 -13.28
CA LEU A 244 -11.54 7.08 -12.25
C LEU A 244 -10.13 7.18 -12.84
N LYS A 245 -9.56 8.36 -12.72
CA LYS A 245 -8.19 8.66 -13.16
C LYS A 245 -7.26 8.68 -11.96
N PRO A 246 -6.42 7.66 -11.73
CA PRO A 246 -5.53 7.62 -10.58
C PRO A 246 -4.62 8.83 -10.47
N GLU A 247 -4.23 9.42 -11.61
CA GLU A 247 -3.43 10.64 -11.69
C GLU A 247 -4.13 11.89 -11.14
N SER A 248 -5.46 11.88 -11.02
CA SER A 248 -6.23 12.96 -10.38
C SER A 248 -6.26 12.87 -8.85
N LEU A 249 -5.89 11.71 -8.30
CA LEU A 249 -5.84 11.48 -6.85
C LEU A 249 -4.47 11.92 -6.31
N THR A 250 -4.30 13.23 -6.22
CA THR A 250 -3.06 13.89 -5.81
C THR A 250 -3.11 14.31 -4.35
N LEU A 251 -1.96 14.72 -3.83
CA LEU A 251 -1.83 15.33 -2.50
C LEU A 251 -2.90 16.42 -2.24
N PHE A 252 -3.25 17.23 -3.26
CA PHE A 252 -4.22 18.32 -3.08
C PHE A 252 -5.67 17.84 -3.07
N THR A 253 -6.01 16.87 -3.90
CA THR A 253 -7.39 16.36 -4.00
C THR A 253 -7.73 15.41 -2.86
N VAL A 254 -6.81 14.49 -2.53
CA VAL A 254 -7.01 13.50 -1.46
C VAL A 254 -6.99 14.17 -0.08
N GLY A 255 -6.10 15.13 0.16
CA GLY A 255 -6.04 15.86 1.43
C GLY A 255 -7.31 16.67 1.76
N LYS A 256 -8.21 16.88 0.80
CA LYS A 256 -9.50 17.57 1.00
C LYS A 256 -10.68 16.62 1.24
N ARG A 257 -10.46 15.31 1.15
CA ARG A 257 -11.53 14.31 1.33
C ARG A 257 -12.02 14.33 2.79
N LYS A 258 -13.34 14.42 2.95
CA LYS A 258 -13.99 14.44 4.28
C LYS A 258 -14.27 13.03 4.82
N LYS A 259 -14.47 12.06 3.91
CA LYS A 259 -14.74 10.66 4.26
C LYS A 259 -13.45 9.86 4.24
N ASP A 260 -13.31 8.96 5.19
CA ASP A 260 -12.29 7.93 5.21
C ASP A 260 -12.95 6.59 4.89
N PRO A 261 -12.77 6.06 3.67
CA PRO A 261 -13.32 4.75 3.27
C PRO A 261 -12.81 3.58 4.11
N TRP A 262 -11.67 3.75 4.78
CA TRP A 262 -11.04 2.70 5.58
C TRP A 262 -11.18 2.89 7.09
N LYS A 263 -12.04 3.81 7.55
CA LYS A 263 -12.20 4.16 8.97
C LYS A 263 -12.45 2.96 9.88
N ASP A 264 -13.15 1.93 9.37
CA ASP A 264 -13.57 0.74 10.12
C ASP A 264 -12.76 -0.53 9.75
N ILE A 265 -11.71 -0.42 8.94
CA ILE A 265 -10.94 -1.57 8.44
C ILE A 265 -10.33 -2.42 9.58
N LEU A 266 -9.90 -1.78 10.66
CA LEU A 266 -9.29 -2.48 11.80
C LEU A 266 -10.32 -3.16 12.70
N GLU A 267 -11.58 -2.72 12.66
CA GLU A 267 -12.70 -3.26 13.42
C GLU A 267 -13.30 -4.49 12.72
N ASN A 268 -13.21 -4.53 11.39
CA ASN A 268 -13.78 -5.58 10.54
C ASN A 268 -12.83 -6.75 10.26
N ARG A 269 -11.97 -7.11 11.21
CA ARG A 269 -11.08 -8.28 11.05
C ARG A 269 -11.88 -9.57 11.06
N GLN A 270 -11.70 -10.37 10.02
CA GLN A 270 -12.49 -11.55 9.69
C GLN A 270 -11.66 -12.83 9.80
N LYS A 271 -12.32 -13.98 9.90
CA LYS A 271 -11.69 -15.28 9.63
C LYS A 271 -11.75 -15.56 8.12
N LEU A 272 -10.74 -16.25 7.62
CA LEU A 272 -10.69 -16.77 6.24
C LEU A 272 -11.38 -18.15 6.21
N GLU A 273 -12.63 -18.22 6.66
CA GLU A 273 -13.43 -19.45 6.54
C GLU A 273 -14.09 -19.41 5.15
N VAL A 274 -13.60 -20.24 4.23
CA VAL A 274 -14.28 -20.52 2.97
C VAL A 274 -15.40 -21.50 3.31
N LYS A 275 -16.64 -21.04 3.23
CA LYS A 275 -17.82 -21.90 3.37
C LYS A 275 -18.01 -22.77 2.12
#